data_e072e521f37622954324292521cc75c5
#
_entry.id   e072e521f37622954324292521cc75c5
#
_cell.length_a   1.000
_cell.length_b   1.000
_cell.length_c   1.000
_cell.angle_alpha   90.00
_cell.angle_beta   90.00
_cell.angle_gamma   90.00
#
_symmetry.space_group_name_H-M   'P 1'
#
loop_
_entity.id
_entity.type
_entity.pdbx_description
1 polymer ?
#
loop_
_entity_poly.entity_id
_entity_poly.type
_entity_poly.pdbx_seq_one_letter_code
_entity_poly.pdbx_strand_id
1 'polypeptide(L)'
;MNFPFTQKNEDGYIVRTFAHDVESEELTWHYDLHERFVVCEHDTDWQIQFDNELPRQIKKGETVHVPPFEYHRVIKGTGDLTVKIKEII
;
A
#
# COMPACT_ATOMS: atom_id res chain seq x y z
N MET A 1 18.35 8.32 1.93
CA MET A 1 16.91 8.54 1.73
C MET A 1 16.13 7.49 2.51
N ASN A 2 15.19 7.93 3.30
CA ASN A 2 14.35 7.02 4.05
C ASN A 2 13.02 6.81 3.35
N PHE A 3 12.63 5.56 3.16
CA PHE A 3 11.29 5.25 2.67
C PHE A 3 10.30 5.34 3.84
N PRO A 4 9.03 5.65 3.57
CA PRO A 4 8.00 5.69 4.62
C PRO A 4 7.57 4.30 5.09
N PHE A 5 8.31 3.27 4.74
CA PHE A 5 7.98 1.88 5.08
C PHE A 5 9.26 1.06 5.16
N THR A 6 9.14 -0.11 5.79
CA THR A 6 10.15 -1.17 5.70
C THR A 6 9.58 -2.28 4.83
N GLN A 7 10.44 -3.09 4.23
CA GLN A 7 9.97 -4.21 3.44
C GLN A 7 10.98 -5.34 3.36
N LYS A 8 10.48 -6.52 3.06
CA LYS A 8 11.29 -7.71 2.83
C LYS A 8 10.63 -8.56 1.74
N ASN A 9 11.40 -9.43 1.10
CA ASN A 9 10.88 -10.39 0.15
C ASN A 9 10.62 -11.71 0.88
N GLU A 10 9.47 -12.31 0.62
CA GLU A 10 9.04 -13.53 1.30
C GLU A 10 8.16 -14.35 0.37
N ASP A 11 8.62 -15.53 -0.03
CA ASP A 11 7.87 -16.46 -0.88
C ASP A 11 7.31 -15.83 -2.17
N GLY A 12 8.10 -14.99 -2.80
CA GLY A 12 7.70 -14.33 -4.05
C GLY A 12 6.82 -13.10 -3.85
N TYR A 13 6.57 -12.71 -2.61
CA TYR A 13 5.84 -11.50 -2.26
C TYR A 13 6.77 -10.46 -1.66
N ILE A 14 6.41 -9.20 -1.83
CA ILE A 14 7.00 -8.11 -1.07
C ILE A 14 6.11 -7.89 0.14
N VAL A 15 6.66 -8.03 1.34
CA VAL A 15 5.94 -7.73 2.58
C VAL A 15 6.37 -6.36 3.06
N ARG A 16 5.45 -5.41 3.04
CA ARG A 16 5.75 -4.00 3.33
C ARG A 16 4.97 -3.55 4.56
N THR A 17 5.66 -2.88 5.47
CA THR A 17 5.05 -2.36 6.70
C THR A 17 5.23 -0.85 6.78
N PHE A 18 4.11 -0.15 6.95
CA PHE A 18 4.07 1.28 7.25
C PHE A 18 3.83 1.41 8.75
N ALA A 19 4.74 2.09 9.45
CA ALA A 19 4.59 2.29 10.88
C ALA A 19 3.49 3.32 11.18
N HIS A 20 2.84 3.16 12.32
CA HIS A 20 1.75 4.06 12.73
C HIS A 20 2.18 5.52 12.89
N ASP A 21 3.47 5.75 13.11
CA ASP A 21 4.01 7.11 13.32
C ASP A 21 4.65 7.70 12.06
N VAL A 22 4.45 7.10 10.89
CA VAL A 22 4.94 7.67 9.64
C VAL A 22 4.28 9.03 9.41
N GLU A 23 5.05 9.99 8.91
CA GLU A 23 4.50 11.31 8.60
C GLU A 23 3.62 11.25 7.36
N SER A 24 2.42 11.85 7.42
CA SER A 24 1.48 11.83 6.30
C SER A 24 2.07 12.43 5.03
N GLU A 25 2.96 13.40 5.15
CA GLU A 25 3.62 14.06 4.03
C GLU A 25 4.53 13.12 3.25
N GLU A 26 4.97 12.02 3.86
CA GLU A 26 5.79 11.03 3.18
C GLU A 26 4.98 10.05 2.35
N LEU A 27 3.66 10.02 2.52
CA LEU A 27 2.75 9.13 1.81
C LEU A 27 2.24 9.84 0.55
N THR A 28 3.13 9.98 -0.43
CA THR A 28 2.88 10.81 -1.61
C THR A 28 2.19 10.05 -2.73
N TRP A 29 1.56 10.82 -3.62
CA TRP A 29 1.06 10.28 -4.88
C TRP A 29 2.21 9.74 -5.71
N HIS A 30 2.05 8.51 -6.22
CA HIS A 30 3.06 7.87 -7.05
C HIS A 30 2.40 6.85 -7.98
N TYR A 31 3.18 6.34 -8.93
CA TYR A 31 2.77 5.21 -9.76
C TYR A 31 3.89 4.18 -9.77
N ASP A 32 3.54 2.95 -10.15
CA ASP A 32 4.50 1.85 -10.29
C ASP A 32 4.63 1.47 -11.75
N LEU A 33 5.77 0.90 -12.12
CA LEU A 33 6.03 0.49 -13.50
C LEU A 33 5.38 -0.84 -13.84
N HIS A 34 5.10 -1.66 -12.83
CA HIS A 34 4.54 -3.00 -12.98
C HIS A 34 3.19 -3.11 -12.31
N GLU A 35 2.35 -4.00 -12.85
CA GLU A 35 1.09 -4.35 -12.22
C GLU A 35 1.32 -4.99 -10.86
N ARG A 36 0.48 -4.65 -9.88
CA ARG A 36 0.57 -5.19 -8.53
C ARG A 36 -0.78 -5.64 -8.01
N PHE A 37 -0.74 -6.70 -7.19
CA PHE A 37 -1.88 -7.12 -6.40
C PHE A 37 -1.49 -7.01 -4.94
N VAL A 38 -2.28 -6.28 -4.17
CA VAL A 38 -1.96 -5.93 -2.79
C VAL A 38 -3.04 -6.49 -1.87
N VAL A 39 -2.62 -7.22 -0.84
CA VAL A 39 -3.55 -7.75 0.14
C VAL A 39 -3.09 -7.41 1.55
N CYS A 40 -4.04 -6.98 2.40
CA CYS A 40 -3.82 -6.78 3.82
C CYS A 40 -4.53 -7.91 4.57
N GLU A 41 -3.80 -8.60 5.43
CA GLU A 41 -4.31 -9.78 6.14
C GLU A 41 -4.73 -9.48 7.58
N HIS A 42 -4.77 -8.21 7.97
CA HIS A 42 -5.24 -7.78 9.29
C HIS A 42 -6.23 -6.64 9.17
N ASP A 43 -7.01 -6.42 10.23
CA ASP A 43 -7.92 -5.29 10.26
C ASP A 43 -7.14 -3.98 10.31
N THR A 44 -7.61 -2.99 9.59
CA THR A 44 -6.95 -1.69 9.51
C THR A 44 -7.95 -0.60 9.16
N ASP A 45 -7.65 0.63 9.57
CA ASP A 45 -8.39 1.81 9.17
C ASP A 45 -7.62 2.66 8.15
N TRP A 46 -6.51 2.14 7.64
CA TRP A 46 -5.80 2.77 6.54
C TRP A 46 -6.65 2.74 5.27
N GLN A 47 -6.43 3.74 4.41
CA GLN A 47 -7.16 3.86 3.15
C GLN A 47 -6.19 3.88 1.98
N ILE A 48 -6.71 3.56 0.80
CA ILE A 48 -6.00 3.74 -0.47
C ILE A 48 -6.84 4.65 -1.35
N GLN A 49 -6.18 5.49 -2.12
CA GLN A 49 -6.85 6.40 -3.04
C GLN A 49 -6.16 6.34 -4.40
N PHE A 50 -6.96 6.06 -5.43
CA PHE A 50 -6.50 6.16 -6.82
C PHE A 50 -6.85 7.54 -7.36
N ASP A 51 -6.11 7.94 -8.39
CA ASP A 51 -6.33 9.23 -9.05
C ASP A 51 -7.78 9.34 -9.54
N ASN A 52 -8.38 10.51 -9.33
CA ASN A 52 -9.76 10.80 -9.70
C ASN A 52 -10.84 9.96 -8.96
N GLU A 53 -10.48 9.33 -7.85
CA GLU A 53 -11.40 8.56 -7.03
C GLU A 53 -11.36 9.04 -5.59
N LEU A 54 -12.44 8.73 -4.86
CA LEU A 54 -12.46 8.98 -3.43
C LEU A 54 -11.61 7.91 -2.71
N PRO A 55 -11.03 8.26 -1.56
CA PRO A 55 -10.34 7.26 -0.74
C PRO A 55 -11.29 6.11 -0.37
N ARG A 56 -10.75 4.91 -0.32
CA ARG A 56 -11.52 3.75 0.16
C ARG A 56 -10.71 2.99 1.19
N GLN A 57 -11.40 2.36 2.12
CA GLN A 57 -10.77 1.61 3.18
C GLN A 57 -10.13 0.33 2.64
N ILE A 58 -8.93 0.03 3.14
CA ILE A 58 -8.27 -1.24 2.87
C ILE A 58 -8.92 -2.28 3.77
N LYS A 59 -9.51 -3.31 3.18
CA LYS A 59 -10.25 -4.34 3.92
C LYS A 59 -9.44 -5.61 4.04
N LYS A 60 -9.48 -6.19 5.23
CA LYS A 60 -8.81 -7.47 5.50
C LYS A 60 -9.22 -8.53 4.48
N GLY A 61 -8.23 -9.15 3.86
CA GLY A 61 -8.43 -10.25 2.92
C GLY A 61 -8.83 -9.83 1.50
N GLU A 62 -9.11 -8.55 1.28
CA GLU A 62 -9.43 -8.05 -0.06
C GLU A 62 -8.15 -7.83 -0.85
N THR A 63 -8.14 -8.30 -2.10
CA THR A 63 -7.03 -8.02 -2.99
C THR A 63 -7.31 -6.74 -3.76
N VAL A 64 -6.40 -5.78 -3.65
CA VAL A 64 -6.49 -4.52 -4.38
C VAL A 64 -5.60 -4.62 -5.62
N HIS A 65 -6.18 -4.43 -6.78
CA HIS A 65 -5.46 -4.41 -8.05
C HIS A 65 -4.94 -3.00 -8.32
N VAL A 66 -3.63 -2.89 -8.53
CA VAL A 66 -2.97 -1.62 -8.85
C VAL A 66 -2.37 -1.74 -10.25
N PRO A 67 -3.04 -1.18 -11.27
CA PRO A 67 -2.51 -1.20 -12.64
C PRO A 67 -1.20 -0.41 -12.75
N PRO A 68 -0.33 -0.75 -13.73
CA PRO A 68 0.88 0.04 -13.94
C PRO A 68 0.53 1.46 -14.36
N PHE A 69 1.35 2.41 -13.94
CA PHE A 69 1.25 3.83 -14.28
C PHE A 69 0.01 4.56 -13.73
N GLU A 70 -0.79 3.91 -12.91
CA GLU A 70 -1.92 4.58 -12.28
C GLU A 70 -1.49 5.22 -10.97
N TYR A 71 -1.71 6.54 -10.86
CA TYR A 71 -1.34 7.28 -9.64
C TYR A 71 -2.23 6.87 -8.47
N HIS A 72 -1.58 6.66 -7.33
CA HIS A 72 -2.28 6.26 -6.11
C HIS A 72 -1.45 6.65 -4.88
N ARG A 73 -2.10 6.59 -3.73
CA ARG A 73 -1.43 6.80 -2.43
C ARG A 73 -2.14 6.03 -1.36
N VAL A 74 -1.46 5.76 -0.25
CA VAL A 74 -2.12 5.28 0.97
C VAL A 74 -2.35 6.47 1.90
N ILE A 75 -3.42 6.39 2.68
CA ILE A 75 -3.78 7.41 3.67
C ILE A 75 -3.67 6.77 5.03
N LYS A 76 -2.91 7.39 5.89
CA LYS A 76 -2.55 6.88 7.21
C LYS A 76 -3.77 6.63 8.08
N GLY A 77 -3.78 5.46 8.73
CA GLY A 77 -4.72 5.13 9.80
C GLY A 77 -4.07 5.24 11.17
N THR A 78 -4.59 4.50 12.13
CA THR A 78 -4.15 4.61 13.54
C THR A 78 -3.10 3.59 13.94
N GLY A 79 -3.08 2.42 13.33
CA GLY A 79 -2.08 1.39 13.63
C GLY A 79 -1.06 1.24 12.52
N ASP A 80 -0.22 0.22 12.64
CA ASP A 80 0.70 -0.12 11.56
C ASP A 80 -0.09 -0.78 10.42
N LEU A 81 0.38 -0.60 9.19
CA LEU A 81 -0.20 -1.28 8.03
C LEU A 81 0.84 -2.24 7.46
N THR A 82 0.50 -3.52 7.40
CA THR A 82 1.34 -4.51 6.73
C THR A 82 0.57 -5.11 5.56
N VAL A 83 1.17 -5.05 4.39
CA VAL A 83 0.57 -5.58 3.15
C VAL A 83 1.52 -6.53 2.46
N LYS A 84 0.94 -7.49 1.75
CA LYS A 84 1.68 -8.36 0.84
C LYS A 84 1.43 -7.87 -0.58
N ILE A 85 2.49 -7.71 -1.34
CA ILE A 85 2.43 -7.21 -2.70
C ILE A 85 2.96 -8.28 -3.65
N LYS A 86 2.13 -8.66 -4.61
CA LYS A 86 2.56 -9.52 -5.72
C LYS A 86 2.77 -8.62 -6.93
N GLU A 87 4.01 -8.55 -7.40
CA GLU A 87 4.34 -7.75 -8.57
C GLU A 87 4.39 -8.66 -9.80
N ILE A 88 3.71 -8.25 -10.86
CA ILE A 88 3.66 -8.99 -12.12
C ILE A 88 4.64 -8.31 -13.08
N ILE A 89 5.67 -9.03 -13.43
CA ILE A 89 6.73 -8.51 -14.29
C ILE A 89 6.62 -9.10 -15.70
#